data_e0f875e92a0ec9e73d8e8d645d26727e
#
_entry.id   e0f875e92a0ec9e73d8e8d645d26727e
#
_cell.length_a   1.000
_cell.length_b   1.000
_cell.length_c   1.000
_cell.angle_alpha   90.00
_cell.angle_beta   90.00
_cell.angle_gamma   90.00
#
_symmetry.space_group_name_H-M   'P 1'
#
loop_
_entity.id
_entity.type
_entity.pdbx_description
1 polymer ?
#
loop_
_entity_poly.entity_id
_entity_poly.type
_entity_poly.pdbx_seq_one_letter_code
_entity_poly.pdbx_strand_id
1 'polypeptide(L)'
;LSRKVVVGMSGGVDSSVAAWLLKEQGYDVIGVTMQIWQDEDTLVQEAEGGCCGLSAVDDARRVAMDLGIPYYVMNFKNEFRTQVMDYFAAEYMAGRTPNPCIACNRYVKWESLLRRSLSIGADYIATGHYARIEQLPNGRYAIKKSVTAAKDQTYALYNLTQEQLSHTLMPVGNYHKDEIRDMAQKLGLPVASKPDSQEICFIPDHDYASFIEEYTGKTMEPGNFVDLDGNVLGRHKGISHYTVGQRKGLNLAMGYPVFVVAIRPETNEVVLGNDQDVFTDVVRCNKLNWMALEGVGEEEISVNAKIRYSHKGAPCKIRRIGEDMVECRFEEPVRAATPGQAVVFYQDDYVAGGGTIL
;
A
#
# COMPACT_ATOMS: atom_id res chain seq x y z
N LEU A 1 -2.88 35.03 6.47
CA LEU A 1 -2.80 34.32 5.17
C LEU A 1 -3.34 32.91 5.35
N SER A 2 -4.28 32.50 4.49
CA SER A 2 -4.80 31.14 4.45
C SER A 2 -3.68 30.18 4.11
N ARG A 3 -3.58 29.01 4.82
CA ARG A 3 -2.60 27.98 4.49
C ARG A 3 -2.98 27.28 3.20
N LYS A 4 -2.00 27.05 2.34
CA LYS A 4 -2.20 26.46 1.03
C LYS A 4 -2.04 24.93 1.10
N VAL A 5 -2.98 24.19 0.51
CA VAL A 5 -2.96 22.73 0.47
C VAL A 5 -3.17 22.21 -0.95
N VAL A 6 -2.31 21.29 -1.37
CA VAL A 6 -2.48 20.53 -2.60
C VAL A 6 -3.18 19.21 -2.27
N VAL A 7 -4.36 18.98 -2.85
CA VAL A 7 -5.14 17.76 -2.64
C VAL A 7 -4.93 16.82 -3.83
N GLY A 8 -4.43 15.62 -3.57
CA GLY A 8 -4.37 14.55 -4.54
C GLY A 8 -5.77 14.03 -4.87
N MET A 9 -6.28 14.36 -6.04
CA MET A 9 -7.63 14.00 -6.52
C MET A 9 -7.54 12.84 -7.50
N SER A 10 -8.11 11.70 -7.12
CA SER A 10 -8.10 10.46 -7.93
C SER A 10 -9.35 10.28 -8.79
N GLY A 11 -10.24 11.27 -8.84
CA GLY A 11 -11.57 11.13 -9.46
C GLY A 11 -12.52 10.22 -8.68
N GLY A 12 -12.23 9.92 -7.43
CA GLY A 12 -13.09 9.16 -6.52
C GLY A 12 -13.77 10.05 -5.48
N VAL A 13 -14.73 9.47 -4.76
CA VAL A 13 -15.55 10.16 -3.73
C VAL A 13 -14.68 10.73 -2.62
N ASP A 14 -13.75 9.93 -2.09
CA ASP A 14 -12.99 10.26 -0.87
C ASP A 14 -12.09 11.47 -1.07
N SER A 15 -11.36 11.54 -2.17
CA SER A 15 -10.49 12.67 -2.49
C SER A 15 -11.29 13.94 -2.81
N SER A 16 -12.47 13.78 -3.39
CA SER A 16 -13.38 14.89 -3.70
C SER A 16 -13.94 15.54 -2.44
N VAL A 17 -14.41 14.71 -1.51
CA VAL A 17 -14.89 15.19 -0.19
C VAL A 17 -13.74 15.75 0.64
N ALA A 18 -12.53 15.16 0.55
CA ALA A 18 -11.33 15.72 1.20
C ALA A 18 -11.05 17.16 0.76
N ALA A 19 -11.14 17.43 -0.55
CA ALA A 19 -10.94 18.77 -1.10
C ALA A 19 -12.00 19.74 -0.58
N TRP A 20 -13.26 19.32 -0.56
CA TRP A 20 -14.35 20.14 -0.02
C TRP A 20 -14.16 20.44 1.47
N LEU A 21 -13.90 19.42 2.30
CA LEU A 21 -13.69 19.59 3.74
C LEU A 21 -12.59 20.61 4.05
N LEU A 22 -11.48 20.56 3.33
CA LEU A 22 -10.37 21.49 3.52
C LEU A 22 -10.73 22.92 3.09
N LYS A 23 -11.52 23.07 2.00
CA LYS A 23 -12.04 24.37 1.59
C LYS A 23 -12.95 24.97 2.65
N GLU A 24 -13.88 24.18 3.21
CA GLU A 24 -14.77 24.61 4.30
C GLU A 24 -13.99 24.97 5.58
N GLN A 25 -12.85 24.34 5.83
CA GLN A 25 -11.93 24.69 6.92
C GLN A 25 -11.09 25.94 6.66
N GLY A 26 -11.25 26.59 5.50
CA GLY A 26 -10.60 27.86 5.17
C GLY A 26 -9.20 27.72 4.57
N TYR A 27 -8.80 26.54 4.12
CA TYR A 27 -7.56 26.36 3.36
C TYR A 27 -7.69 26.92 1.94
N ASP A 28 -6.56 27.40 1.39
CA ASP A 28 -6.39 27.68 -0.03
C ASP A 28 -6.10 26.35 -0.76
N VAL A 29 -7.14 25.76 -1.35
CA VAL A 29 -7.09 24.39 -1.89
C VAL A 29 -6.75 24.40 -3.38
N ILE A 30 -5.80 23.58 -3.78
CA ILE A 30 -5.45 23.27 -5.17
C ILE A 30 -5.65 21.76 -5.39
N GLY A 31 -6.49 21.39 -6.36
CA GLY A 31 -6.66 20.00 -6.79
C GLY A 31 -5.56 19.56 -7.76
N VAL A 32 -5.00 18.38 -7.55
CA VAL A 32 -4.01 17.79 -8.45
C VAL A 32 -4.34 16.32 -8.74
N THR A 33 -4.44 15.95 -10.00
CA THR A 33 -4.42 14.54 -10.41
C THR A 33 -3.03 14.16 -10.89
N MET A 34 -2.51 13.05 -10.37
CA MET A 34 -1.22 12.49 -10.77
C MET A 34 -1.40 11.63 -12.01
N GLN A 35 -0.79 12.03 -13.12
CA GLN A 35 -0.73 11.21 -14.33
C GLN A 35 0.40 10.19 -14.18
N ILE A 36 0.05 8.91 -14.04
CA ILE A 36 0.99 7.81 -13.82
C ILE A 36 1.05 6.80 -14.98
N TRP A 37 0.11 6.82 -15.94
CA TRP A 37 0.01 5.91 -17.08
C TRP A 37 1.07 6.19 -18.13
N GLN A 38 1.62 5.11 -18.75
CA GLN A 38 2.81 5.19 -19.58
C GLN A 38 2.51 5.52 -21.05
N ASP A 39 1.48 4.97 -21.67
CA ASP A 39 1.27 5.07 -23.11
C ASP A 39 -0.17 5.38 -23.52
N GLU A 40 -0.30 6.08 -24.66
CA GLU A 40 -1.58 6.31 -25.35
C GLU A 40 -2.16 5.02 -25.95
N ASP A 41 -1.32 4.01 -26.20
CA ASP A 41 -1.72 2.72 -26.80
C ASP A 41 -2.30 1.73 -25.77
N THR A 42 -2.08 1.91 -24.48
CA THR A 42 -2.79 1.20 -23.41
C THR A 42 -4.17 1.79 -23.09
N LEU A 43 -4.70 2.61 -23.98
CA LEU A 43 -6.11 3.05 -23.99
C LEU A 43 -7.11 1.90 -24.18
N VAL A 44 -6.62 0.70 -24.35
CA VAL A 44 -7.43 -0.50 -24.48
C VAL A 44 -7.61 -1.15 -23.13
N GLN A 45 -8.12 -0.52 -22.21
CA GLN A 45 -8.96 -1.06 -21.14
C GLN A 45 -9.13 0.04 -20.09
N GLU A 46 -10.10 0.90 -20.32
CA GLU A 46 -10.83 1.53 -19.26
C GLU A 46 -11.43 0.40 -18.39
N ALA A 47 -10.59 -0.22 -17.55
CA ALA A 47 -11.12 -1.00 -16.47
C ALA A 47 -11.89 -0.03 -15.60
N GLU A 48 -13.19 -0.14 -15.60
CA GLU A 48 -14.10 0.61 -14.74
C GLU A 48 -13.55 0.55 -13.31
N GLY A 49 -13.02 1.67 -12.81
CA GLY A 49 -12.53 1.76 -11.42
C GLY A 49 -11.06 2.11 -11.19
N GLY A 50 -10.21 2.24 -12.21
CA GLY A 50 -8.83 2.72 -12.04
C GLY A 50 -8.78 4.18 -11.56
N CYS A 51 -8.02 4.46 -10.50
CA CYS A 51 -7.97 5.80 -9.87
C CYS A 51 -7.23 6.87 -10.68
N CYS A 52 -6.74 6.59 -11.88
CA CYS A 52 -5.88 7.50 -12.64
C CYS A 52 -6.11 7.47 -14.18
N GLY A 53 -7.19 6.86 -14.69
CA GLY A 53 -7.54 6.88 -16.10
C GLY A 53 -8.01 8.25 -16.58
N LEU A 54 -8.20 8.44 -17.90
CA LEU A 54 -8.72 9.70 -18.49
C LEU A 54 -10.08 10.08 -17.90
N SER A 55 -10.98 9.12 -17.68
CA SER A 55 -12.26 9.32 -17.00
C SER A 55 -12.09 9.84 -15.57
N ALA A 56 -11.08 9.36 -14.82
CA ALA A 56 -10.78 9.82 -13.48
C ALA A 56 -10.26 11.27 -13.46
N VAL A 57 -9.48 11.67 -14.47
CA VAL A 57 -9.03 13.06 -14.64
C VAL A 57 -10.22 13.98 -14.91
N ASP A 58 -11.15 13.56 -15.77
CA ASP A 58 -12.35 14.35 -16.09
C ASP A 58 -13.29 14.47 -14.89
N ASP A 59 -13.47 13.40 -14.13
CA ASP A 59 -14.25 13.42 -12.88
C ASP A 59 -13.64 14.38 -11.85
N ALA A 60 -12.32 14.29 -11.64
CA ALA A 60 -11.62 15.19 -10.72
C ALA A 60 -11.70 16.66 -11.17
N ARG A 61 -11.59 16.91 -12.48
CA ARG A 61 -11.73 18.25 -13.05
C ARG A 61 -13.11 18.82 -12.82
N ARG A 62 -14.18 18.05 -13.07
CA ARG A 62 -15.57 18.47 -12.81
C ARG A 62 -15.78 18.81 -11.35
N VAL A 63 -15.36 17.93 -10.44
CA VAL A 63 -15.43 18.21 -8.99
C VAL A 63 -14.69 19.49 -8.62
N ALA A 64 -13.48 19.70 -9.14
CA ALA A 64 -12.71 20.92 -8.86
C ALA A 64 -13.44 22.19 -9.38
N MET A 65 -14.07 22.11 -10.54
CA MET A 65 -14.90 23.21 -11.09
C MET A 65 -16.10 23.48 -10.19
N ASP A 66 -16.82 22.44 -9.76
CA ASP A 66 -18.00 22.58 -8.87
C ASP A 66 -17.61 23.17 -7.52
N LEU A 67 -16.44 22.80 -7.01
CA LEU A 67 -15.87 23.36 -5.78
C LEU A 67 -15.26 24.75 -5.98
N GLY A 68 -15.07 25.23 -7.21
CA GLY A 68 -14.41 26.51 -7.49
C GLY A 68 -12.96 26.57 -7.00
N ILE A 69 -12.22 25.48 -7.16
CA ILE A 69 -10.78 25.40 -6.82
C ILE A 69 -9.92 25.25 -8.08
N PRO A 70 -8.69 25.80 -8.09
CA PRO A 70 -7.71 25.53 -9.14
C PRO A 70 -7.43 24.02 -9.27
N TYR A 71 -7.23 23.54 -10.49
CA TYR A 71 -6.99 22.13 -10.77
C TYR A 71 -5.90 21.94 -11.82
N TYR A 72 -5.00 21.01 -11.56
CA TYR A 72 -3.89 20.68 -12.45
C TYR A 72 -3.71 19.17 -12.59
N VAL A 73 -3.22 18.75 -13.75
CA VAL A 73 -2.72 17.38 -13.96
C VAL A 73 -1.19 17.44 -13.95
N MET A 74 -0.57 16.71 -13.09
CA MET A 74 0.89 16.65 -12.97
C MET A 74 1.42 15.31 -13.45
N ASN A 75 2.47 15.32 -14.28
CA ASN A 75 3.09 14.11 -14.80
C ASN A 75 4.02 13.48 -13.76
N PHE A 76 3.71 12.24 -13.36
CA PHE A 76 4.49 11.37 -12.48
C PHE A 76 4.79 10.02 -13.11
N LYS A 77 4.70 9.90 -14.45
CA LYS A 77 4.91 8.65 -15.19
C LYS A 77 6.25 8.00 -14.87
N ASN A 78 7.33 8.79 -14.89
CA ASN A 78 8.67 8.27 -14.65
C ASN A 78 8.86 7.82 -13.19
N GLU A 79 8.41 8.60 -12.22
CA GLU A 79 8.49 8.27 -10.80
C GLU A 79 7.68 7.00 -10.50
N PHE A 80 6.48 6.89 -11.07
CA PHE A 80 5.64 5.70 -10.89
C PHE A 80 6.27 4.46 -11.53
N ARG A 81 6.78 4.59 -12.72
CA ARG A 81 7.46 3.49 -13.42
C ARG A 81 8.65 2.99 -12.60
N THR A 82 9.57 3.86 -12.22
CA THR A 82 10.82 3.46 -11.57
C THR A 82 10.62 3.02 -10.13
N GLN A 83 9.76 3.69 -9.35
CA GLN A 83 9.60 3.44 -7.92
C GLN A 83 8.51 2.43 -7.58
N VAL A 84 7.57 2.18 -8.51
CA VAL A 84 6.46 1.27 -8.26
C VAL A 84 6.50 0.06 -9.19
N MET A 85 6.51 0.26 -10.51
CA MET A 85 6.42 -0.85 -11.47
C MET A 85 7.73 -1.65 -11.56
N ASP A 86 8.88 -0.99 -11.69
CA ASP A 86 10.19 -1.64 -11.72
C ASP A 86 10.46 -2.37 -10.39
N TYR A 87 10.14 -1.72 -9.26
CA TYR A 87 10.23 -2.33 -7.94
C TYR A 87 9.34 -3.57 -7.81
N PHE A 88 8.08 -3.47 -8.25
CA PHE A 88 7.13 -4.58 -8.21
C PHE A 88 7.63 -5.78 -9.01
N ALA A 89 8.06 -5.57 -10.25
CA ALA A 89 8.59 -6.63 -11.09
C ALA A 89 9.87 -7.25 -10.51
N ALA A 90 10.81 -6.44 -10.02
CA ALA A 90 12.06 -6.91 -9.44
C ALA A 90 11.84 -7.78 -8.19
N GLU A 91 10.91 -7.39 -7.31
CA GLU A 91 10.59 -8.16 -6.11
C GLU A 91 9.98 -9.54 -6.46
N TYR A 92 9.01 -9.58 -7.38
CA TYR A 92 8.44 -10.86 -7.82
C TYR A 92 9.46 -11.77 -8.51
N MET A 93 10.34 -11.21 -9.34
CA MET A 93 11.43 -11.96 -9.97
C MET A 93 12.42 -12.50 -8.93
N ALA A 94 12.55 -11.85 -7.78
CA ALA A 94 13.36 -12.30 -6.64
C ALA A 94 12.58 -13.21 -5.67
N GLY A 95 11.39 -13.70 -6.04
CA GLY A 95 10.58 -14.61 -5.22
C GLY A 95 9.92 -13.94 -4.00
N ARG A 96 9.86 -12.61 -3.97
CA ARG A 96 9.19 -11.84 -2.91
C ARG A 96 7.88 -11.26 -3.40
N THR A 97 6.97 -10.97 -2.49
CA THR A 97 5.65 -10.40 -2.82
C THR A 97 5.55 -8.97 -2.30
N PRO A 98 5.80 -7.96 -3.12
CA PRO A 98 5.75 -6.55 -2.71
C PRO A 98 4.32 -6.04 -2.53
N ASN A 99 4.20 -4.90 -1.84
CA ASN A 99 2.96 -4.11 -1.83
C ASN A 99 3.19 -2.79 -2.60
N PRO A 100 2.70 -2.69 -3.85
CA PRO A 100 2.95 -1.52 -4.68
C PRO A 100 2.26 -0.25 -4.17
N CYS A 101 1.17 -0.37 -3.41
CA CYS A 101 0.49 0.79 -2.81
C CYS A 101 1.36 1.45 -1.74
N ILE A 102 2.12 0.67 -0.97
CA ILE A 102 3.09 1.21 0.00
C ILE A 102 4.18 1.99 -0.74
N ALA A 103 4.74 1.44 -1.82
CA ALA A 103 5.74 2.13 -2.64
C ALA A 103 5.19 3.41 -3.29
N CYS A 104 3.98 3.35 -3.87
CA CYS A 104 3.31 4.50 -4.45
C CYS A 104 3.08 5.60 -3.41
N ASN A 105 2.57 5.26 -2.24
CA ASN A 105 2.41 6.22 -1.17
C ASN A 105 3.77 6.86 -0.80
N ARG A 106 4.78 6.05 -0.51
CA ARG A 106 6.10 6.55 -0.08
C ARG A 106 6.74 7.46 -1.12
N TYR A 107 6.91 6.98 -2.35
CA TYR A 107 7.79 7.61 -3.34
C TYR A 107 7.08 8.55 -4.31
N VAL A 108 5.85 8.26 -4.69
CA VAL A 108 5.13 9.08 -5.67
C VAL A 108 4.33 10.18 -4.96
N LYS A 109 3.49 9.81 -3.97
CA LYS A 109 2.65 10.79 -3.28
C LYS A 109 3.45 11.64 -2.28
N TRP A 110 4.16 11.00 -1.35
CA TRP A 110 4.78 11.73 -0.25
C TRP A 110 6.23 12.15 -0.48
N GLU A 111 6.91 11.64 -1.48
CA GLU A 111 8.21 12.17 -1.86
C GLU A 111 8.09 13.12 -3.05
N SER A 112 7.52 12.67 -4.16
CA SER A 112 7.48 13.46 -5.40
C SER A 112 6.38 14.52 -5.41
N LEU A 113 5.13 14.18 -5.09
CA LEU A 113 4.04 15.17 -5.05
C LEU A 113 4.24 16.18 -3.94
N LEU A 114 4.62 15.76 -2.71
CA LEU A 114 4.88 16.68 -1.62
C LEU A 114 5.98 17.66 -1.99
N ARG A 115 7.14 17.19 -2.47
CA ARG A 115 8.25 18.05 -2.87
C ARG A 115 7.84 19.09 -3.93
N ARG A 116 7.08 18.66 -4.98
CA ARG A 116 6.58 19.58 -6.01
C ARG A 116 5.58 20.59 -5.43
N SER A 117 4.73 20.15 -4.49
CA SER A 117 3.76 21.02 -3.84
C SER A 117 4.43 22.09 -2.98
N LEU A 118 5.43 21.72 -2.18
CA LEU A 118 6.21 22.65 -1.38
C LEU A 118 6.95 23.66 -2.28
N SER A 119 7.48 23.24 -3.44
CA SER A 119 8.20 24.12 -4.37
C SER A 119 7.32 25.20 -5.02
N ILE A 120 6.00 25.00 -5.07
CA ILE A 120 5.04 26.01 -5.53
C ILE A 120 4.40 26.80 -4.38
N GLY A 121 4.94 26.67 -3.18
CA GLY A 121 4.53 27.40 -1.99
C GLY A 121 3.29 26.85 -1.29
N ALA A 122 2.99 25.57 -1.44
CA ALA A 122 2.00 24.89 -0.60
C ALA A 122 2.61 24.59 0.79
N ASP A 123 1.78 24.64 1.82
CA ASP A 123 2.15 24.28 3.19
C ASP A 123 1.94 22.77 3.43
N TYR A 124 0.94 22.20 2.77
CA TYR A 124 0.50 20.81 2.95
C TYR A 124 0.17 20.12 1.64
N ILE A 125 0.23 18.79 1.68
CA ILE A 125 -0.54 17.93 0.78
C ILE A 125 -1.66 17.26 1.57
N ALA A 126 -2.72 16.87 0.85
CA ALA A 126 -3.82 16.12 1.43
C ALA A 126 -4.29 15.02 0.46
N THR A 127 -4.88 14.00 1.01
CA THR A 127 -5.44 12.87 0.27
C THR A 127 -6.75 12.38 0.91
N GLY A 128 -7.50 11.58 0.16
CA GLY A 128 -8.70 10.90 0.65
C GLY A 128 -8.43 9.61 1.42
N HIS A 129 -7.25 9.43 2.05
CA HIS A 129 -6.97 8.23 2.83
C HIS A 129 -7.72 8.21 4.16
N TYR A 130 -8.24 7.03 4.51
CA TYR A 130 -8.84 6.76 5.82
C TYR A 130 -7.76 6.48 6.86
N ALA A 131 -7.16 7.55 7.35
CA ALA A 131 -6.20 7.58 8.43
C ALA A 131 -6.26 8.96 9.09
N ARG A 132 -5.72 9.10 10.29
CA ARG A 132 -5.62 10.38 11.01
C ARG A 132 -4.16 10.65 11.30
N ILE A 133 -3.77 11.93 11.36
CA ILE A 133 -2.42 12.33 11.75
C ILE A 133 -2.53 13.16 13.02
N GLU A 134 -1.76 12.81 14.02
CA GLU A 134 -1.68 13.53 15.29
C GLU A 134 -0.22 13.78 15.67
N GLN A 135 0.03 14.93 16.30
CA GLN A 135 1.31 15.18 16.95
C GLN A 135 1.22 14.72 18.40
N LEU A 136 2.09 13.80 18.77
CA LEU A 136 2.11 13.18 20.08
C LEU A 136 2.83 14.09 21.12
N PRO A 137 2.65 13.83 22.44
CA PRO A 137 3.31 14.60 23.49
C PRO A 137 4.85 14.60 23.42
N ASN A 138 5.45 13.56 22.81
CA ASN A 138 6.90 13.51 22.55
C ASN A 138 7.34 14.36 21.36
N GLY A 139 6.42 15.12 20.73
CA GLY A 139 6.67 15.97 19.59
C GLY A 139 6.66 15.25 18.23
N ARG A 140 6.57 13.94 18.21
CA ARG A 140 6.53 13.16 16.96
C ARG A 140 5.14 13.19 16.34
N TYR A 141 5.10 13.15 15.02
CA TYR A 141 3.87 12.87 14.28
C TYR A 141 3.66 11.36 14.13
N ALA A 142 2.43 10.94 14.29
CA ALA A 142 2.05 9.54 14.08
C ALA A 142 0.74 9.43 13.32
N ILE A 143 0.61 8.37 12.56
CA ILE A 143 -0.66 7.98 11.93
C ILE A 143 -1.47 7.21 12.95
N LYS A 144 -2.73 7.63 13.12
CA LYS A 144 -3.74 6.98 13.95
C LYS A 144 -4.78 6.32 13.08
N LYS A 145 -5.29 5.17 13.51
CA LYS A 145 -6.38 4.47 12.80
C LYS A 145 -7.56 5.38 12.53
N SER A 146 -8.19 5.19 11.37
CA SER A 146 -9.45 5.83 11.02
C SER A 146 -10.57 5.43 11.98
N VAL A 147 -11.59 6.26 12.11
CA VAL A 147 -12.84 5.90 12.81
C VAL A 147 -13.59 4.76 12.10
N THR A 148 -13.38 4.59 10.81
CA THR A 148 -13.92 3.49 10.00
C THR A 148 -12.93 2.32 9.95
N ALA A 149 -13.02 1.38 10.89
CA ALA A 149 -12.10 0.24 10.98
C ALA A 149 -12.03 -0.60 9.69
N ALA A 150 -13.18 -0.80 9.01
CA ALA A 150 -13.26 -1.56 7.76
C ALA A 150 -12.55 -0.91 6.57
N LYS A 151 -12.26 0.39 6.63
CA LYS A 151 -11.60 1.17 5.57
C LYS A 151 -10.25 1.71 6.02
N ASP A 152 -9.76 1.31 7.21
CA ASP A 152 -8.48 1.77 7.73
C ASP A 152 -7.33 1.49 6.76
N GLN A 153 -6.59 2.54 6.41
CA GLN A 153 -5.50 2.48 5.44
C GLN A 153 -4.12 2.73 6.05
N THR A 154 -4.03 2.73 7.38
CA THR A 154 -2.79 3.02 8.10
C THR A 154 -1.66 2.05 7.76
N TYR A 155 -1.99 0.78 7.47
CA TYR A 155 -1.01 -0.22 7.04
C TYR A 155 -0.23 0.23 5.80
N ALA A 156 -0.90 0.81 4.80
CA ALA A 156 -0.26 1.24 3.56
C ALA A 156 0.52 2.57 3.68
N LEU A 157 0.48 3.20 4.86
CA LEU A 157 1.09 4.52 5.12
C LEU A 157 2.21 4.46 6.15
N TYR A 158 2.55 3.27 6.67
CA TYR A 158 3.47 3.11 7.80
C TYR A 158 4.88 3.66 7.55
N ASN A 159 5.29 3.80 6.31
CA ASN A 159 6.65 4.19 5.95
C ASN A 159 6.81 5.69 5.61
N LEU A 160 5.84 6.52 5.97
CA LEU A 160 5.98 7.97 5.87
C LEU A 160 6.91 8.52 6.96
N THR A 161 7.78 9.46 6.57
CA THR A 161 8.74 10.09 7.48
C THR A 161 8.08 11.17 8.35
N GLN A 162 8.75 11.60 9.41
CA GLN A 162 8.29 12.68 10.28
C GLN A 162 8.09 14.00 9.51
N GLU A 163 9.00 14.33 8.60
CA GLU A 163 8.88 15.49 7.73
C GLU A 163 7.64 15.38 6.83
N GLN A 164 7.43 14.24 6.18
CA GLN A 164 6.26 14.01 5.34
C GLN A 164 4.96 14.11 6.14
N LEU A 165 4.91 13.55 7.34
CA LEU A 165 3.73 13.61 8.20
C LEU A 165 3.42 15.05 8.65
N SER A 166 4.42 15.85 8.96
CA SER A 166 4.22 17.25 9.39
C SER A 166 3.60 18.14 8.31
N HIS A 167 3.70 17.75 7.04
CA HIS A 167 3.12 18.44 5.88
C HIS A 167 1.92 17.72 5.27
N THR A 168 1.23 16.86 6.02
CA THR A 168 0.15 16.03 5.50
C THR A 168 -1.15 16.23 6.25
N LEU A 169 -2.26 16.33 5.49
CA LEU A 169 -3.62 16.34 6.01
C LEU A 169 -4.41 15.15 5.47
N MET A 170 -5.20 14.50 6.33
CA MET A 170 -6.08 13.37 5.98
C MET A 170 -7.49 13.62 6.52
N PRO A 171 -8.25 14.54 5.92
CA PRO A 171 -9.49 15.04 6.51
C PRO A 171 -10.59 13.98 6.61
N VAL A 172 -10.62 12.97 5.72
CA VAL A 172 -11.68 11.95 5.74
C VAL A 172 -11.51 10.89 6.84
N GLY A 173 -10.34 10.80 7.45
CA GLY A 173 -10.07 9.81 8.51
C GLY A 173 -10.92 9.96 9.77
N ASN A 174 -11.56 11.12 9.97
CA ASN A 174 -12.47 11.42 11.09
C ASN A 174 -13.93 11.08 10.80
N TYR A 175 -14.26 10.55 9.63
CA TYR A 175 -15.62 10.26 9.19
C TYR A 175 -15.80 8.79 8.82
N HIS A 176 -17.00 8.26 9.03
CA HIS A 176 -17.38 6.97 8.48
C HIS A 176 -17.57 7.07 6.96
N LYS A 177 -17.38 5.95 6.26
CA LYS A 177 -17.51 5.92 4.80
C LYS A 177 -18.88 6.37 4.31
N ASP A 178 -19.94 6.01 5.04
CA ASP A 178 -21.30 6.40 4.70
C ASP A 178 -21.50 7.90 4.85
N GLU A 179 -20.92 8.54 5.88
CA GLU A 179 -20.94 9.98 6.04
C GLU A 179 -20.27 10.70 4.87
N ILE A 180 -19.12 10.16 4.40
CA ILE A 180 -18.42 10.71 3.23
C ILE A 180 -19.28 10.60 1.97
N ARG A 181 -19.99 9.48 1.76
CA ARG A 181 -20.92 9.33 0.64
C ARG A 181 -22.11 10.26 0.75
N ASP A 182 -22.68 10.41 1.93
CA ASP A 182 -23.79 11.34 2.19
C ASP A 182 -23.37 12.80 1.92
N MET A 183 -22.17 13.20 2.33
CA MET A 183 -21.62 14.52 2.00
C MET A 183 -21.51 14.71 0.50
N ALA A 184 -20.95 13.75 -0.22
CA ALA A 184 -20.82 13.82 -1.67
C ALA A 184 -22.17 13.93 -2.39
N GLN A 185 -23.19 13.20 -1.91
CA GLN A 185 -24.55 13.27 -2.45
C GLN A 185 -25.21 14.63 -2.17
N LYS A 186 -25.11 15.14 -0.95
CA LYS A 186 -25.65 16.45 -0.56
C LYS A 186 -25.04 17.60 -1.34
N LEU A 187 -23.76 17.46 -1.70
CA LEU A 187 -23.02 18.40 -2.53
C LEU A 187 -23.32 18.25 -4.03
N GLY A 188 -24.06 17.21 -4.42
CA GLY A 188 -24.34 16.92 -5.83
C GLY A 188 -23.08 16.55 -6.64
N LEU A 189 -22.05 16.01 -5.99
CA LEU A 189 -20.81 15.68 -6.68
C LEU A 189 -21.04 14.54 -7.68
N PRO A 190 -20.54 14.66 -8.92
CA PRO A 190 -20.77 13.67 -9.99
C PRO A 190 -20.24 12.28 -9.66
N VAL A 191 -19.30 12.19 -8.72
CA VAL A 191 -18.64 10.96 -8.29
C VAL A 191 -19.32 10.26 -7.10
N ALA A 192 -20.41 10.80 -6.55
CA ALA A 192 -21.03 10.32 -5.30
C ALA A 192 -21.41 8.83 -5.32
N SER A 193 -21.80 8.28 -6.48
CA SER A 193 -22.17 6.86 -6.66
C SER A 193 -21.03 5.96 -7.14
N LYS A 194 -19.83 6.53 -7.37
CA LYS A 194 -18.69 5.78 -7.89
C LYS A 194 -18.22 4.71 -6.90
N PRO A 195 -17.98 3.46 -7.34
CA PRO A 195 -17.44 2.42 -6.47
C PRO A 195 -16.01 2.73 -6.07
N ASP A 196 -15.57 2.14 -4.94
CA ASP A 196 -14.19 2.26 -4.50
C ASP A 196 -13.26 1.40 -5.37
N SER A 197 -12.07 1.90 -5.68
CA SER A 197 -11.02 1.09 -6.31
C SER A 197 -10.52 0.04 -5.32
N GLN A 198 -10.51 -1.24 -5.74
CA GLN A 198 -10.14 -2.36 -4.87
C GLN A 198 -8.86 -3.07 -5.29
N GLU A 199 -8.32 -2.76 -6.50
CA GLU A 199 -7.26 -3.51 -7.14
C GLU A 199 -5.97 -2.70 -7.28
N ILE A 200 -4.88 -3.40 -7.62
CA ILE A 200 -3.63 -2.77 -8.04
C ILE A 200 -3.92 -2.01 -9.34
N CYS A 201 -3.77 -0.70 -9.30
CA CYS A 201 -4.25 0.20 -10.35
C CYS A 201 -3.65 -0.04 -11.75
N PHE A 202 -2.51 -0.71 -11.84
CA PHE A 202 -1.86 -1.03 -13.11
C PHE A 202 -1.93 -2.52 -13.49
N ILE A 203 -2.66 -3.36 -12.73
CA ILE A 203 -2.90 -4.78 -13.02
C ILE A 203 -4.38 -5.10 -12.72
N PRO A 204 -5.31 -4.63 -13.57
CA PRO A 204 -6.73 -4.72 -13.31
C PRO A 204 -7.29 -6.15 -13.43
N ASP A 205 -6.61 -7.03 -14.14
CA ASP A 205 -7.00 -8.42 -14.40
C ASP A 205 -6.46 -9.43 -13.37
N HIS A 206 -5.71 -8.96 -12.37
CA HIS A 206 -5.04 -9.77 -11.35
C HIS A 206 -3.98 -10.76 -11.88
N ASP A 207 -3.60 -10.69 -13.14
CA ASP A 207 -2.56 -11.55 -13.71
C ASP A 207 -1.18 -10.92 -13.55
N TYR A 208 -0.65 -10.98 -12.32
CA TYR A 208 0.64 -10.40 -11.98
C TYR A 208 1.79 -11.02 -12.77
N ALA A 209 1.73 -12.32 -13.05
CA ALA A 209 2.79 -13.01 -13.77
C ALA A 209 2.86 -12.58 -15.23
N SER A 210 1.73 -12.55 -15.93
CA SER A 210 1.66 -12.05 -17.29
C SER A 210 2.10 -10.59 -17.39
N PHE A 211 1.67 -9.75 -16.46
CA PHE A 211 2.14 -8.36 -16.38
C PHE A 211 3.67 -8.28 -16.24
N ILE A 212 4.28 -9.08 -15.36
CA ILE A 212 5.73 -9.05 -15.15
C ILE A 212 6.48 -9.50 -16.40
N GLU A 213 6.03 -10.56 -17.06
CA GLU A 213 6.63 -11.06 -18.31
C GLU A 213 6.53 -10.03 -19.43
N GLU A 214 5.37 -9.44 -19.64
CA GLU A 214 5.16 -8.41 -20.65
C GLU A 214 5.97 -7.15 -20.35
N TYR A 215 5.92 -6.67 -19.13
CA TYR A 215 6.60 -5.44 -18.71
C TYR A 215 8.11 -5.55 -18.78
N THR A 216 8.69 -6.70 -18.35
CA THR A 216 10.14 -6.91 -18.34
C THR A 216 10.70 -7.48 -19.64
N GLY A 217 9.84 -8.02 -20.50
CA GLY A 217 10.23 -8.79 -21.69
C GLY A 217 10.96 -10.12 -21.33
N LYS A 218 10.83 -10.61 -20.11
CA LYS A 218 11.49 -11.82 -19.61
C LYS A 218 10.47 -12.86 -19.19
N THR A 219 10.56 -14.03 -19.80
CA THR A 219 9.81 -15.20 -19.35
C THR A 219 10.54 -15.86 -18.19
N MET A 220 9.82 -16.19 -17.14
CA MET A 220 10.39 -16.89 -15.99
C MET A 220 10.62 -18.36 -16.31
N GLU A 221 11.81 -18.84 -15.97
CA GLU A 221 12.17 -20.24 -16.19
C GLU A 221 11.31 -21.18 -15.32
N PRO A 222 10.73 -22.24 -15.91
CA PRO A 222 10.06 -23.27 -15.15
C PRO A 222 11.01 -23.96 -14.18
N GLY A 223 10.55 -24.21 -12.94
CA GLY A 223 11.32 -24.88 -11.91
C GLY A 223 10.58 -26.03 -11.28
N ASN A 224 11.01 -26.46 -10.09
CA ASN A 224 10.45 -27.58 -9.38
C ASN A 224 9.58 -27.16 -8.20
N PHE A 225 8.41 -27.76 -8.06
CA PHE A 225 7.78 -27.86 -6.77
C PHE A 225 8.50 -28.95 -5.96
N VAL A 226 8.86 -28.62 -4.73
CA VAL A 226 9.49 -29.56 -3.80
C VAL A 226 8.74 -29.59 -2.47
N ASP A 227 8.87 -30.70 -1.74
CA ASP A 227 8.39 -30.76 -0.36
C ASP A 227 9.43 -30.15 0.62
N LEU A 228 9.14 -30.19 1.92
CA LEU A 228 10.03 -29.67 2.95
C LEU A 228 11.38 -30.40 3.03
N ASP A 229 11.42 -31.66 2.60
CA ASP A 229 12.62 -32.50 2.55
C ASP A 229 13.41 -32.33 1.24
N GLY A 230 12.90 -31.56 0.27
CA GLY A 230 13.52 -31.31 -1.02
C GLY A 230 13.16 -32.32 -2.10
N ASN A 231 12.22 -33.22 -1.87
CA ASN A 231 11.76 -34.17 -2.90
C ASN A 231 10.92 -33.43 -3.94
N VAL A 232 11.17 -33.72 -5.22
CA VAL A 232 10.45 -33.10 -6.33
C VAL A 232 9.01 -33.66 -6.41
N LEU A 233 8.04 -32.75 -6.36
CA LEU A 233 6.61 -33.05 -6.45
C LEU A 233 6.03 -32.80 -7.85
N GLY A 234 6.66 -31.96 -8.64
CA GLY A 234 6.21 -31.57 -9.98
C GLY A 234 6.95 -30.35 -10.51
N ARG A 235 6.41 -29.76 -11.59
CA ARG A 235 7.01 -28.61 -12.26
C ARG A 235 6.11 -27.38 -12.12
N HIS A 236 6.69 -26.23 -11.86
CA HIS A 236 6.00 -24.93 -11.87
C HIS A 236 6.38 -24.08 -13.09
N LYS A 237 5.60 -23.03 -13.38
CA LYS A 237 5.75 -22.16 -14.55
C LYS A 237 6.80 -21.04 -14.38
N GLY A 238 7.35 -20.88 -13.20
CA GLY A 238 8.23 -19.79 -12.81
C GLY A 238 7.84 -19.25 -11.43
N ILE A 239 8.80 -18.83 -10.62
CA ILE A 239 8.57 -18.43 -9.21
C ILE A 239 7.66 -17.21 -9.08
N SER A 240 7.61 -16.31 -10.08
CA SER A 240 6.75 -15.11 -10.07
C SER A 240 5.25 -15.41 -10.08
N HIS A 241 4.85 -16.65 -10.40
CA HIS A 241 3.45 -17.08 -10.36
C HIS A 241 2.95 -17.46 -8.96
N TYR A 242 3.82 -17.45 -7.95
CA TYR A 242 3.51 -18.02 -6.65
C TYR A 242 3.78 -17.03 -5.51
N THR A 243 2.99 -17.19 -4.45
CA THR A 243 3.09 -16.39 -3.21
C THR A 243 2.95 -17.32 -2.01
N VAL A 244 3.69 -17.05 -0.94
CA VAL A 244 3.61 -17.81 0.32
C VAL A 244 2.17 -17.82 0.84
N GLY A 245 1.66 -18.97 1.21
CA GLY A 245 0.29 -19.23 1.63
C GLY A 245 -0.69 -19.57 0.51
N GLN A 246 -0.27 -19.49 -0.76
CA GLN A 246 -1.11 -19.83 -1.91
C GLN A 246 -1.47 -21.32 -1.92
N ARG A 247 -2.75 -21.60 -2.17
CA ARG A 247 -3.28 -22.98 -2.33
C ARG A 247 -3.78 -23.26 -3.75
N LYS A 248 -4.43 -22.27 -4.37
CA LYS A 248 -5.05 -22.44 -5.70
C LYS A 248 -4.04 -22.17 -6.81
N GLY A 249 -4.25 -22.77 -7.99
CA GLY A 249 -3.42 -22.48 -9.18
C GLY A 249 -2.08 -23.22 -9.19
N LEU A 250 -1.83 -24.15 -8.28
CA LEU A 250 -0.59 -24.96 -8.26
C LEU A 250 -0.59 -26.02 -9.37
N ASN A 251 -1.76 -26.43 -9.86
CA ASN A 251 -1.92 -27.46 -10.90
C ASN A 251 -1.22 -28.79 -10.58
N LEU A 252 -1.24 -29.18 -9.29
CA LEU A 252 -0.71 -30.45 -8.80
C LEU A 252 -1.85 -31.33 -8.27
N ALA A 253 -1.83 -32.62 -8.66
CA ALA A 253 -2.78 -33.61 -8.19
C ALA A 253 -2.19 -34.40 -7.02
N MET A 254 -2.16 -33.79 -5.83
CA MET A 254 -1.58 -34.41 -4.63
C MET A 254 -2.58 -35.31 -3.85
N GLY A 255 -3.88 -35.22 -4.15
CA GLY A 255 -4.91 -35.91 -3.39
C GLY A 255 -5.25 -35.31 -2.03
N TYR A 256 -4.51 -34.29 -1.58
CA TYR A 256 -4.71 -33.52 -0.36
C TYR A 256 -4.31 -32.05 -0.58
N PRO A 257 -4.81 -31.11 0.25
CA PRO A 257 -4.45 -29.72 0.11
C PRO A 257 -2.97 -29.46 0.41
N VAL A 258 -2.30 -28.73 -0.49
CA VAL A 258 -0.93 -28.24 -0.31
C VAL A 258 -0.89 -26.73 -0.47
N PHE A 259 0.09 -26.11 0.19
CA PHE A 259 0.27 -24.67 0.24
C PHE A 259 1.72 -24.29 -0.06
N VAL A 260 1.93 -23.15 -0.67
CA VAL A 260 3.27 -22.57 -0.82
C VAL A 260 3.78 -22.16 0.56
N VAL A 261 4.87 -22.76 1.00
CA VAL A 261 5.52 -22.48 2.29
C VAL A 261 6.67 -21.52 2.11
N ALA A 262 7.46 -21.69 1.04
CA ALA A 262 8.58 -20.82 0.72
C ALA A 262 8.84 -20.78 -0.78
N ILE A 263 9.51 -19.74 -1.23
CA ILE A 263 10.05 -19.61 -2.59
C ILE A 263 11.56 -19.49 -2.45
N ARG A 264 12.31 -20.30 -3.22
CA ARG A 264 13.77 -20.35 -3.24
C ARG A 264 14.28 -19.92 -4.62
N PRO A 265 14.54 -18.62 -4.83
CA PRO A 265 14.98 -18.11 -6.14
C PRO A 265 16.31 -18.73 -6.62
N GLU A 266 17.22 -18.99 -5.68
CA GLU A 266 18.58 -19.48 -5.97
C GLU A 266 18.57 -20.88 -6.64
N THR A 267 17.58 -21.71 -6.29
CA THR A 267 17.41 -23.06 -6.84
C THR A 267 16.22 -23.16 -7.78
N ASN A 268 15.51 -22.04 -7.98
CA ASN A 268 14.25 -21.96 -8.76
C ASN A 268 13.22 -23.00 -8.27
N GLU A 269 13.02 -23.05 -6.95
CA GLU A 269 12.11 -23.98 -6.30
C GLU A 269 10.97 -23.25 -5.60
N VAL A 270 9.78 -23.86 -5.63
CA VAL A 270 8.62 -23.50 -4.81
C VAL A 270 8.38 -24.63 -3.82
N VAL A 271 8.55 -24.34 -2.53
CA VAL A 271 8.39 -25.32 -1.45
C VAL A 271 6.93 -25.43 -1.07
N LEU A 272 6.40 -26.65 -1.07
CA LEU A 272 5.03 -26.95 -0.68
C LEU A 272 4.99 -27.72 0.63
N GLY A 273 3.98 -27.44 1.43
CA GLY A 273 3.70 -28.14 2.69
C GLY A 273 2.23 -28.15 3.03
N ASN A 274 1.90 -28.59 4.24
CA ASN A 274 0.56 -28.61 4.78
C ASN A 274 0.14 -27.24 5.29
N ASP A 275 -1.12 -27.09 5.69
CA ASP A 275 -1.62 -25.80 6.24
C ASP A 275 -0.85 -25.35 7.48
N GLN A 276 -0.38 -26.27 8.32
CA GLN A 276 0.41 -25.93 9.53
C GLN A 276 1.80 -25.39 9.19
N ASP A 277 2.37 -25.77 8.07
CA ASP A 277 3.72 -25.40 7.66
C ASP A 277 3.82 -23.93 7.19
N VAL A 278 2.67 -23.27 6.96
CA VAL A 278 2.63 -21.83 6.61
C VAL A 278 2.51 -20.90 7.82
N PHE A 279 2.50 -21.45 9.03
CA PHE A 279 2.46 -20.66 10.26
C PHE A 279 3.88 -20.44 10.82
N THR A 280 4.10 -19.26 11.39
CA THR A 280 5.34 -18.92 12.10
C THR A 280 5.04 -18.03 13.30
N ASP A 281 5.78 -18.21 14.38
CA ASP A 281 5.75 -17.34 15.56
C ASP A 281 6.83 -16.26 15.52
N VAL A 282 7.81 -16.38 14.61
CA VAL A 282 8.90 -15.41 14.46
C VAL A 282 8.91 -14.82 13.05
N VAL A 283 8.88 -13.50 12.97
CA VAL A 283 9.04 -12.73 11.73
C VAL A 283 10.18 -11.75 11.90
N ARG A 284 11.08 -11.69 10.91
CA ARG A 284 12.15 -10.70 10.86
C ARG A 284 11.89 -9.70 9.76
N CYS A 285 12.25 -8.44 10.01
CA CYS A 285 12.07 -7.38 9.03
C CYS A 285 13.24 -6.40 9.05
N ASN A 286 13.42 -5.72 7.92
CA ASN A 286 14.38 -4.64 7.74
C ASN A 286 13.71 -3.42 7.04
N LYS A 287 14.51 -2.46 6.58
CA LYS A 287 14.01 -1.20 5.99
C LYS A 287 13.01 -0.54 6.92
N LEU A 288 13.44 -0.35 8.18
CA LEU A 288 12.59 0.11 9.27
C LEU A 288 12.21 1.58 9.09
N ASN A 289 10.96 1.89 9.43
CA ASN A 289 10.48 3.26 9.63
C ASN A 289 9.75 3.36 10.95
N TRP A 290 10.01 4.41 11.72
CA TRP A 290 9.43 4.64 13.03
C TRP A 290 8.56 5.88 13.04
N MET A 291 7.34 5.77 13.58
CA MET A 291 6.38 6.88 13.69
C MET A 291 6.18 7.30 15.14
N ALA A 292 5.26 6.66 15.86
CA ALA A 292 5.00 6.99 17.26
C ALA A 292 6.20 6.69 18.14
N LEU A 293 6.91 5.59 17.87
CA LEU A 293 8.19 5.29 18.51
C LEU A 293 9.35 5.96 17.76
N GLU A 294 10.43 6.24 18.48
CA GLU A 294 11.71 6.67 17.89
C GLU A 294 12.54 5.49 17.38
N GLY A 295 12.26 4.31 17.91
CA GLY A 295 12.94 3.06 17.61
C GLY A 295 12.67 2.03 18.70
N VAL A 296 13.34 0.89 18.60
CA VAL A 296 13.36 -0.15 19.63
C VAL A 296 14.81 -0.53 19.96
N GLY A 297 15.03 -0.90 21.21
CA GLY A 297 16.30 -1.43 21.70
C GLY A 297 16.37 -2.95 21.56
N GLU A 298 17.34 -3.54 22.27
CA GLU A 298 17.50 -5.00 22.39
C GLU A 298 16.46 -5.61 23.37
N GLU A 299 15.90 -4.80 24.26
CA GLU A 299 14.81 -5.21 25.14
C GLU A 299 13.51 -5.35 24.36
N GLU A 300 12.74 -6.38 24.71
CA GLU A 300 11.45 -6.64 24.07
C GLU A 300 10.40 -5.62 24.51
N ILE A 301 9.67 -5.08 23.54
CA ILE A 301 8.48 -4.28 23.80
C ILE A 301 7.25 -4.94 23.17
N SER A 302 6.11 -4.82 23.84
CA SER A 302 4.85 -5.37 23.36
C SER A 302 4.17 -4.42 22.39
N VAL A 303 3.72 -4.95 21.25
CA VAL A 303 2.97 -4.24 20.22
C VAL A 303 1.89 -5.17 19.65
N ASN A 304 0.99 -4.62 18.86
CA ASN A 304 0.15 -5.39 17.95
C ASN A 304 0.73 -5.27 16.53
N ALA A 305 0.86 -6.37 15.80
CA ALA A 305 1.48 -6.33 14.48
C ALA A 305 0.59 -6.91 13.38
N LYS A 306 0.55 -6.22 12.23
CA LYS A 306 -0.10 -6.70 11.00
C LYS A 306 0.97 -7.10 9.99
N ILE A 307 0.87 -8.30 9.45
CA ILE A 307 1.83 -8.86 8.46
C ILE A 307 1.36 -8.74 7.01
N ARG A 308 0.18 -8.22 6.77
CA ARG A 308 -0.40 -7.85 5.47
C ARG A 308 -1.61 -6.94 5.67
N TYR A 309 -2.06 -6.30 4.61
CA TYR A 309 -3.18 -5.35 4.67
C TYR A 309 -4.44 -5.95 5.31
N SER A 310 -4.85 -7.14 4.89
CA SER A 310 -6.06 -7.82 5.38
C SER A 310 -5.89 -8.49 6.75
N HIS A 311 -4.69 -8.52 7.32
CA HIS A 311 -4.46 -9.12 8.64
C HIS A 311 -5.10 -8.24 9.73
N LYS A 312 -5.78 -8.87 10.68
CA LYS A 312 -6.45 -8.14 11.79
C LYS A 312 -5.48 -7.55 12.79
N GLY A 313 -4.24 -8.02 12.77
CA GLY A 313 -3.23 -7.75 13.79
C GLY A 313 -3.21 -8.84 14.86
N ALA A 314 -2.02 -9.09 15.40
CA ALA A 314 -1.80 -10.06 16.47
C ALA A 314 -0.80 -9.52 17.48
N PRO A 315 -0.96 -9.85 18.79
CA PRO A 315 -0.01 -9.48 19.82
C PRO A 315 1.37 -10.06 19.53
N CYS A 316 2.39 -9.23 19.61
CA CYS A 316 3.76 -9.68 19.48
C CYS A 316 4.72 -8.82 20.32
N LYS A 317 5.90 -9.35 20.56
CA LYS A 317 7.04 -8.64 21.11
C LYS A 317 8.04 -8.36 20.03
N ILE A 318 8.56 -7.14 19.99
CA ILE A 318 9.57 -6.72 19.04
C ILE A 318 10.84 -6.28 19.74
N ARG A 319 11.98 -6.60 19.15
CA ARG A 319 13.30 -6.17 19.61
C ARG A 319 14.25 -5.96 18.44
N ARG A 320 15.22 -5.09 18.61
CA ARG A 320 16.28 -4.90 17.64
C ARG A 320 17.27 -6.07 17.69
N ILE A 321 17.61 -6.60 16.52
CA ILE A 321 18.61 -7.67 16.35
C ILE A 321 19.77 -7.28 15.43
N GLY A 322 19.75 -6.07 14.89
CA GLY A 322 20.77 -5.50 14.00
C GLY A 322 20.57 -4.01 13.82
N GLU A 323 21.39 -3.34 13.04
CA GLU A 323 21.33 -1.91 12.81
C GLU A 323 19.97 -1.49 12.21
N ASP A 324 19.53 -2.18 11.17
CA ASP A 324 18.24 -1.99 10.49
C ASP A 324 17.46 -3.31 10.47
N MET A 325 17.36 -3.97 11.62
CA MET A 325 16.68 -5.27 11.70
C MET A 325 15.96 -5.45 13.04
N VAL A 326 14.70 -5.86 12.96
CA VAL A 326 13.84 -6.18 14.08
C VAL A 326 13.34 -7.62 13.99
N GLU A 327 13.34 -8.31 15.12
CA GLU A 327 12.66 -9.59 15.29
C GLU A 327 11.32 -9.36 15.99
N CYS A 328 10.28 -9.92 15.39
CA CYS A 328 8.91 -9.92 15.90
C CYS A 328 8.59 -11.34 16.38
N ARG A 329 8.28 -11.51 17.64
CA ARG A 329 7.87 -12.79 18.22
C ARG A 329 6.39 -12.70 18.60
N PHE A 330 5.56 -13.41 17.85
CA PHE A 330 4.11 -13.45 18.06
C PHE A 330 3.76 -14.39 19.22
N GLU A 331 2.73 -14.02 19.97
CA GLU A 331 2.21 -14.87 21.06
C GLU A 331 1.58 -16.15 20.53
N GLU A 332 0.90 -16.05 19.39
CA GLU A 332 0.38 -17.20 18.62
C GLU A 332 0.93 -17.14 17.18
N PRO A 333 1.23 -18.29 16.57
CA PRO A 333 1.74 -18.32 15.20
C PRO A 333 0.82 -17.60 14.21
N VAL A 334 1.40 -16.78 13.34
CA VAL A 334 0.69 -16.06 12.28
C VAL A 334 0.82 -16.80 10.95
N ARG A 335 -0.23 -16.73 10.14
CA ARG A 335 -0.31 -17.46 8.88
C ARG A 335 0.29 -16.66 7.74
N ALA A 336 1.20 -17.29 6.97
CA ALA A 336 1.74 -16.79 5.71
C ALA A 336 2.38 -15.39 5.84
N ALA A 337 3.33 -15.27 6.76
CA ALA A 337 4.23 -14.11 6.77
C ALA A 337 5.09 -14.16 5.51
N THR A 338 4.85 -13.23 4.59
CA THR A 338 5.36 -13.31 3.22
C THR A 338 6.52 -12.36 3.01
N PRO A 339 7.70 -12.82 2.58
CA PRO A 339 8.82 -11.96 2.24
C PRO A 339 8.45 -10.90 1.21
N GLY A 340 8.86 -9.64 1.46
CA GLY A 340 8.51 -8.49 0.63
C GLY A 340 7.25 -7.73 1.08
N GLN A 341 6.35 -8.36 1.85
CA GLN A 341 5.25 -7.65 2.51
C GLN A 341 5.75 -6.82 3.68
N ALA A 342 4.95 -5.85 4.12
CA ALA A 342 5.26 -5.10 5.33
C ALA A 342 4.79 -5.83 6.58
N VAL A 343 5.55 -5.69 7.67
CA VAL A 343 5.05 -5.87 9.03
C VAL A 343 4.91 -4.49 9.66
N VAL A 344 3.71 -4.15 10.13
CA VAL A 344 3.39 -2.83 10.69
C VAL A 344 3.01 -2.98 12.15
N PHE A 345 3.69 -2.24 13.01
CA PHE A 345 3.54 -2.25 14.45
C PHE A 345 2.58 -1.17 14.91
N TYR A 346 1.70 -1.53 15.82
CA TYR A 346 0.72 -0.62 16.41
C TYR A 346 0.86 -0.62 17.93
N GLN A 347 0.80 0.57 18.53
CA GLN A 347 0.53 0.78 19.94
C GLN A 347 -0.80 1.50 20.07
N ASP A 348 -1.76 0.87 20.70
CA ASP A 348 -3.16 1.29 20.70
C ASP A 348 -3.65 1.54 19.26
N ASP A 349 -4.07 2.76 18.96
CA ASP A 349 -4.55 3.14 17.64
C ASP A 349 -3.47 3.77 16.74
N TYR A 350 -2.25 3.92 17.22
CA TYR A 350 -1.18 4.57 16.47
C TYR A 350 -0.26 3.57 15.78
N VAL A 351 0.17 3.93 14.59
CA VAL A 351 1.30 3.25 13.94
C VAL A 351 2.57 3.59 14.71
N ALA A 352 3.15 2.58 15.35
CA ALA A 352 4.40 2.70 16.09
C ALA A 352 5.60 2.73 15.12
N GLY A 353 5.54 1.92 14.08
CA GLY A 353 6.53 1.78 13.02
C GLY A 353 6.28 0.52 12.21
N GLY A 354 7.28 0.09 11.46
CA GLY A 354 7.20 -1.13 10.66
C GLY A 354 8.44 -1.36 9.81
N GLY A 355 8.43 -2.44 9.03
CA GLY A 355 9.50 -2.79 8.13
C GLY A 355 9.05 -3.78 7.06
N THR A 356 9.99 -4.18 6.19
CA THR A 356 9.76 -5.18 5.16
C THR A 356 10.13 -6.56 5.68
N ILE A 357 9.25 -7.53 5.56
CA ILE A 357 9.45 -8.94 5.95
C ILE A 357 10.55 -9.55 5.07
N LEU A 358 11.50 -10.25 5.72
CA LEU A 358 12.63 -10.95 5.11
C LEU A 358 12.29 -12.37 4.67
#